data_245c81739c2f102767f3d131d0dd87c8
#
_entry.id   245c81739c2f102767f3d131d0dd87c8
#
_cell.length_a   1.000
_cell.length_b   1.000
_cell.length_c   1.000
_cell.angle_alpha   90.00
_cell.angle_beta   90.00
_cell.angle_gamma   90.00
#
_symmetry.space_group_name_H-M   'P 1'
#
loop_
_entity.id
_entity.type
_entity.pdbx_description
1 polymer ?
#
loop_
_entity_poly.entity_id
_entity_poly.type
_entity_poly.pdbx_seq_one_letter_code
_entity_poly.pdbx_strand_id
1 'polypeptide(L)'
;MIALALAFILLGASWSTAWAADPPCDKYPVAKQTTCAAIWKTLNQEDGPSIAQFGLDQLKRREEGKINAEQHLGENMAFIKQSTEKRLARLKERMAKE
;
A
#
# COMPACT_ATOMS: atom_id res chain seq x y z
N MET A 1 -43.02 -5.34 11.98
CA MET A 1 -42.38 -4.12 11.48
C MET A 1 -41.26 -3.65 12.37
N ILE A 2 -41.48 -3.55 13.66
CA ILE A 2 -40.45 -3.12 14.62
C ILE A 2 -39.28 -4.10 14.68
N ALA A 3 -39.55 -5.40 14.59
CA ALA A 3 -38.52 -6.43 14.59
C ALA A 3 -37.56 -6.34 13.40
N LEU A 4 -38.05 -5.92 12.24
CA LEU A 4 -37.24 -5.75 11.05
C LEU A 4 -36.25 -4.58 11.18
N ALA A 5 -36.69 -3.51 11.81
CA ALA A 5 -35.81 -2.36 12.05
C ALA A 5 -34.66 -2.72 13.01
N LEU A 6 -34.93 -3.50 14.03
CA LEU A 6 -33.93 -3.98 14.97
C LEU A 6 -32.91 -4.89 14.29
N ALA A 7 -33.36 -5.77 13.41
CA ALA A 7 -32.46 -6.64 12.65
C ALA A 7 -31.50 -5.83 11.77
N PHE A 8 -31.97 -4.75 11.22
CA PHE A 8 -31.16 -3.86 10.39
C PHE A 8 -30.06 -3.19 11.19
N ILE A 9 -30.36 -2.76 12.40
CA ILE A 9 -29.39 -2.12 13.29
C ILE A 9 -28.29 -3.12 13.69
N LEU A 10 -28.66 -4.37 13.95
CA LEU A 10 -27.71 -5.41 14.31
C LEU A 10 -26.75 -5.72 13.17
N LEU A 11 -27.22 -5.73 11.92
CA LEU A 11 -26.37 -5.93 10.76
C LEU A 11 -25.35 -4.80 10.59
N GLY A 12 -25.79 -3.57 10.81
CA GLY A 12 -24.88 -2.42 10.76
C GLY A 12 -23.79 -2.49 11.83
N ALA A 13 -24.15 -2.92 13.05
CA ALA A 13 -23.18 -3.09 14.12
C ALA A 13 -22.18 -4.20 13.83
N SER A 14 -22.59 -5.28 13.17
CA SER A 14 -21.69 -6.38 12.78
C SER A 14 -20.62 -5.92 11.81
N TRP A 15 -20.95 -5.04 10.91
CA TRP A 15 -20.01 -4.55 9.91
C TRP A 15 -18.90 -3.68 10.52
N SER A 16 -19.20 -2.93 11.57
CA SER A 16 -18.22 -2.06 12.21
C SER A 16 -17.11 -2.83 12.93
N THR A 17 -17.30 -4.13 13.18
CA THR A 17 -16.31 -4.97 13.85
C THR A 17 -15.41 -5.73 12.87
N ALA A 18 -15.71 -5.68 11.58
CA ALA A 18 -15.00 -6.43 10.54
C ALA A 18 -13.75 -5.72 10.00
N TRP A 19 -13.22 -4.79 10.76
CA TRP A 19 -12.09 -3.98 10.32
C TRP A 19 -10.77 -4.69 10.58
N ALA A 20 -10.15 -5.18 9.52
CA ALA A 20 -8.76 -5.63 9.53
C ALA A 20 -7.90 -4.53 8.90
N ALA A 21 -6.70 -4.35 9.41
CA ALA A 21 -5.74 -3.44 8.79
C ALA A 21 -5.35 -3.99 7.43
N ASP A 22 -5.08 -3.09 6.49
CA ASP A 22 -4.59 -3.46 5.17
C ASP A 22 -3.16 -3.98 5.23
N PRO A 23 -2.75 -4.87 4.32
CA PRO A 23 -1.34 -5.21 4.20
C PRO A 23 -0.49 -3.95 3.96
N PRO A 24 0.73 -3.86 4.50
CA PRO A 24 1.41 -4.90 5.27
C PRO A 24 1.15 -4.88 6.78
N CYS A 25 0.28 -4.01 7.25
CA CYS A 25 0.05 -3.78 8.68
C CYS A 25 -0.83 -4.85 9.33
N ASP A 26 -1.54 -5.65 8.56
CA ASP A 26 -2.39 -6.73 9.03
C ASP A 26 -1.62 -7.80 9.84
N LYS A 27 -0.30 -7.88 9.63
CA LYS A 27 0.57 -8.85 10.30
C LYS A 27 0.99 -8.42 11.71
N TYR A 28 0.80 -7.15 12.05
CA TYR A 28 1.18 -6.64 13.35
C TYR A 28 0.03 -6.80 14.36
N PRO A 29 0.33 -6.87 15.67
CA PRO A 29 -0.71 -6.89 16.68
C PRO A 29 -1.65 -5.69 16.55
N VAL A 30 -2.92 -5.88 16.88
CA VAL A 30 -3.95 -4.84 16.74
C VAL A 30 -3.52 -3.52 17.37
N ALA A 31 -2.87 -3.57 18.54
CA ALA A 31 -2.43 -2.38 19.24
C ALA A 31 -1.37 -1.56 18.47
N LYS A 32 -0.69 -2.19 17.51
CA LYS A 32 0.36 -1.54 16.72
C LYS A 32 -0.06 -1.20 15.30
N GLN A 33 -1.24 -1.63 14.88
CA GLN A 33 -1.65 -1.47 13.48
C GLN A 33 -1.84 -0.01 13.08
N THR A 34 -2.34 0.84 13.96
CA THR A 34 -2.50 2.27 13.67
C THR A 34 -1.15 2.95 13.45
N THR A 35 -0.17 2.65 14.30
CA THR A 35 1.20 3.15 14.16
C THR A 35 1.82 2.65 12.86
N CYS A 36 1.65 1.38 12.56
CA CYS A 36 2.13 0.79 11.31
C CYS A 36 1.55 1.51 10.10
N ALA A 37 0.25 1.74 10.08
CA ALA A 37 -0.42 2.43 8.97
C ALA A 37 0.12 3.83 8.76
N ALA A 38 0.38 4.57 9.84
CA ALA A 38 0.95 5.91 9.77
C ALA A 38 2.37 5.89 9.21
N ILE A 39 3.20 4.97 9.66
CA ILE A 39 4.57 4.80 9.16
C ILE A 39 4.55 4.42 7.68
N TRP A 40 3.69 3.47 7.30
CA TRP A 40 3.55 3.02 5.92
C TRP A 40 3.15 4.16 4.98
N LYS A 41 2.22 4.98 5.41
CA LYS A 41 1.80 6.17 4.66
C LYS A 41 2.97 7.13 4.46
N THR A 42 3.75 7.39 5.51
CA THR A 42 4.92 8.26 5.44
C THR A 42 5.97 7.71 4.47
N LEU A 43 6.24 6.40 4.53
CA LEU A 43 7.18 5.75 3.62
C LEU A 43 6.73 5.87 2.16
N ASN A 44 5.44 5.68 1.90
CA ASN A 44 4.90 5.85 0.55
C ASN A 44 5.04 7.28 0.05
N GLN A 45 4.85 8.25 0.93
CA GLN A 45 5.03 9.66 0.59
C GLN A 45 6.49 10.00 0.30
N GLU A 46 7.42 9.43 1.08
CA GLU A 46 8.85 9.62 0.86
C GLU A 46 9.29 9.06 -0.49
N ASP A 47 8.73 7.94 -0.90
CA ASP A 47 9.12 7.28 -2.16
C ASP A 47 8.38 7.83 -3.39
N GLY A 48 7.31 8.60 -3.17
CA GLY A 48 6.47 9.12 -4.26
C GLY A 48 7.25 9.83 -5.37
N PRO A 49 8.12 10.81 -5.04
CA PRO A 49 8.87 11.53 -6.08
C PRO A 49 9.77 10.64 -6.93
N SER A 50 10.46 9.67 -6.33
CA SER A 50 11.33 8.76 -7.10
C SER A 50 10.53 7.80 -7.96
N ILE A 51 9.37 7.37 -7.50
CA ILE A 51 8.45 6.51 -8.28
C ILE A 51 7.95 7.29 -9.49
N ALA A 52 7.53 8.54 -9.29
CA ALA A 52 7.06 9.40 -10.36
C ALA A 52 8.18 9.67 -11.39
N GLN A 53 9.39 9.93 -10.93
CA GLN A 53 10.53 10.17 -11.81
C GLN A 53 10.85 8.94 -12.66
N PHE A 54 10.81 7.76 -12.05
CA PHE A 54 11.02 6.51 -12.78
C PHE A 54 10.00 6.36 -13.92
N GLY A 55 8.72 6.63 -13.63
CA GLY A 55 7.65 6.55 -14.63
C GLY A 55 7.84 7.53 -15.77
N LEU A 56 8.24 8.76 -15.47
CA LEU A 56 8.53 9.78 -16.48
C LEU A 56 9.70 9.38 -17.37
N ASP A 57 10.77 8.84 -16.78
CA ASP A 57 11.93 8.37 -17.54
C ASP A 57 11.57 7.21 -18.46
N GLN A 58 10.70 6.31 -18.03
CA GLN A 58 10.21 5.21 -18.87
C GLN A 58 9.41 5.74 -20.06
N LEU A 59 8.51 6.70 -19.83
CA LEU A 59 7.71 7.29 -20.89
C LEU A 59 8.60 7.96 -21.93
N LYS A 60 9.60 8.69 -21.47
CA LYS A 60 10.56 9.36 -22.36
C LYS A 60 11.29 8.34 -23.23
N ARG A 61 11.79 7.26 -22.65
CA ARG A 61 12.50 6.21 -23.40
C ARG A 61 11.56 5.50 -24.38
N ARG A 62 10.27 5.33 -24.02
CA ARG A 62 9.27 4.80 -24.94
C ARG A 62 9.07 5.72 -26.13
N GLU A 63 8.92 7.01 -25.90
CA GLU A 63 8.74 8.01 -26.95
C GLU A 63 9.96 8.09 -27.87
N GLU A 64 11.16 7.94 -27.33
CA GLU A 64 12.40 7.94 -28.08
C GLU A 64 12.68 6.60 -28.80
N GLY A 65 11.83 5.62 -28.62
CA GLY A 65 12.00 4.30 -29.23
C GLY A 65 13.11 3.45 -28.61
N LYS A 66 13.62 3.83 -27.43
CA LYS A 66 14.71 3.09 -26.77
C LYS A 66 14.23 1.82 -26.10
N ILE A 67 12.98 1.77 -25.70
CA ILE A 67 12.35 0.57 -25.15
C ILE A 67 11.00 0.35 -25.80
N ASN A 68 10.58 -0.92 -25.91
CA ASN A 68 9.28 -1.30 -26.42
C ASN A 68 8.29 -1.52 -25.26
N ALA A 69 7.05 -1.85 -25.60
CA ALA A 69 6.00 -2.05 -24.61
C ALA A 69 6.34 -3.17 -23.61
N GLU A 70 6.91 -4.26 -24.08
CA GLU A 70 7.27 -5.40 -23.26
C GLU A 70 8.40 -5.06 -22.28
N GLN A 71 9.41 -4.36 -22.78
CA GLN A 71 10.51 -3.89 -21.93
C GLN A 71 10.02 -2.89 -20.88
N HIS A 72 9.13 -1.98 -21.26
CA HIS A 72 8.52 -1.03 -20.33
C HIS A 72 7.80 -1.76 -19.20
N LEU A 73 6.97 -2.75 -19.55
CA LEU A 73 6.24 -3.54 -18.56
C LEU A 73 7.19 -4.28 -17.63
N GLY A 74 8.21 -4.96 -18.18
CA GLY A 74 9.18 -5.69 -17.40
C GLY A 74 9.95 -4.81 -16.42
N GLU A 75 10.41 -3.65 -16.88
CA GLU A 75 11.10 -2.67 -16.02
C GLU A 75 10.19 -2.16 -14.91
N ASN A 76 8.94 -1.88 -15.26
CA ASN A 76 7.97 -1.37 -14.29
C ASN A 76 7.70 -2.39 -13.18
N MET A 77 7.49 -3.65 -13.57
CA MET A 77 7.26 -4.75 -12.61
C MET A 77 8.47 -4.96 -11.71
N ALA A 78 9.68 -4.95 -12.27
CA ALA A 78 10.91 -5.09 -11.48
C ALA A 78 11.10 -3.93 -10.50
N PHE A 79 10.81 -2.71 -10.94
CA PHE A 79 10.91 -1.52 -10.09
C PHE A 79 9.91 -1.57 -8.95
N ILE A 80 8.65 -1.91 -9.23
CA ILE A 80 7.61 -2.01 -8.22
C ILE A 80 8.01 -3.04 -7.16
N LYS A 81 8.47 -4.21 -7.59
CA LYS A 81 8.91 -5.26 -6.68
C LYS A 81 10.04 -4.79 -5.78
N GLN A 82 11.09 -4.24 -6.36
CA GLN A 82 12.26 -3.77 -5.63
C GLN A 82 11.93 -2.62 -4.69
N SER A 83 11.16 -1.66 -5.16
CA SER A 83 10.72 -0.51 -4.37
C SER A 83 9.88 -0.94 -3.18
N THR A 84 8.96 -1.87 -3.39
CA THR A 84 8.10 -2.41 -2.35
C THR A 84 8.90 -3.18 -1.30
N GLU A 85 9.84 -4.03 -1.74
CA GLU A 85 10.71 -4.78 -0.82
C GLU A 85 11.53 -3.85 0.06
N LYS A 86 12.08 -2.80 -0.51
CA LYS A 86 12.85 -1.80 0.25
C LYS A 86 11.97 -1.05 1.25
N ARG A 87 10.75 -0.70 0.85
CA ARG A 87 9.81 -0.03 1.76
C ARG A 87 9.39 -0.94 2.90
N LEU A 88 9.14 -2.21 2.62
CA LEU A 88 8.80 -3.19 3.65
C LEU A 88 9.93 -3.37 4.65
N ALA A 89 11.18 -3.37 4.19
CA ALA A 89 12.34 -3.45 5.08
C ALA A 89 12.43 -2.21 5.98
N ARG A 90 12.20 -1.04 5.43
CA ARG A 90 12.18 0.22 6.21
C ARG A 90 11.04 0.24 7.22
N LEU A 91 9.87 -0.27 6.83
CA LEU A 91 8.74 -0.39 7.74
C LEU A 91 9.10 -1.27 8.94
N LYS A 92 9.67 -2.44 8.67
CA LYS A 92 10.09 -3.37 9.71
C LYS A 92 11.07 -2.72 10.67
N GLU A 93 12.04 -1.99 10.14
CA GLU A 93 13.04 -1.28 10.92
C GLU A 93 12.40 -0.22 11.81
N ARG A 94 11.51 0.60 11.26
CA ARG A 94 10.82 1.64 12.03
C ARG A 94 9.89 1.07 13.09
N MET A 95 9.17 0.00 12.74
CA MET A 95 8.28 -0.67 13.70
C MET A 95 9.03 -1.28 14.87
N ALA A 96 10.26 -1.74 14.65
CA ALA A 96 11.09 -2.30 15.72
C ALA A 96 11.47 -1.28 16.79
N LYS A 97 11.37 0.01 16.46
CA LYS A 97 11.68 1.11 17.38
C LYS A 97 10.47 1.58 18.18
N GLU A 98 9.30 1.09 17.86
CA GLU A 98 8.04 1.49 18.52
C GLU A 98 7.70 0.66 19.79
#